data_7781adcfa9e1ca0bd7c8719e1a4eb110
#
_entry.id   7781adcfa9e1ca0bd7c8719e1a4eb110
#
_cell.length_a   1.000
_cell.length_b   1.000
_cell.length_c   1.000
_cell.angle_alpha   90.00
_cell.angle_beta   90.00
_cell.angle_gamma   90.00
#
_symmetry.space_group_name_H-M   'P 1'
#
loop_
_entity.id
_entity.type
_entity.pdbx_description
1 polymer ?
#
loop_
_entity_poly.entity_id
_entity_poly.type
_entity_poly.pdbx_seq_one_letter_code
_entity_poly.pdbx_strand_id
1 'polypeptide(L)'
;MPDRSTADTAGTAETVGTAAASDITRQVDALLDRSTDGIVMDSRDRRAVVLSRQTVYQGAVFDVEDMRIALPAGGGDCVTVRRQVCRHAPCVVMLVHDEARDLYLLEREYRVGSDLFAYGLPAGLMDDGEDVEQAALRELAEETGVVPVGEDGVIFDHVGAFYSSEGMSDELANIMVMH
;
A
#
# COMPACT_ATOMS: atom_id res chain seq x y z
N MET A 1 25.20 -24.62 -1.50
CA MET A 1 24.11 -24.13 -0.64
C MET A 1 24.76 -23.25 0.39
N PRO A 2 24.71 -21.90 0.31
CA PRO A 2 25.19 -21.06 1.39
C PRO A 2 24.11 -20.99 2.46
N ASP A 3 24.58 -21.17 3.69
CA ASP A 3 23.87 -21.06 4.94
C ASP A 3 23.10 -19.75 5.03
N ARG A 4 21.77 -19.82 5.14
CA ARG A 4 20.92 -18.68 5.48
C ARG A 4 21.06 -18.47 7.00
N SER A 5 22.09 -17.74 7.38
CA SER A 5 22.12 -17.10 8.69
C SER A 5 20.81 -16.35 8.89
N THR A 6 20.06 -16.79 9.88
CA THR A 6 18.80 -16.19 10.32
C THR A 6 19.03 -14.71 10.64
N ALA A 7 18.64 -13.84 9.70
CA ALA A 7 18.50 -12.43 10.02
C ALA A 7 17.35 -12.30 11.03
N ASP A 8 17.74 -11.95 12.24
CA ASP A 8 16.84 -11.66 13.35
C ASP A 8 16.02 -10.41 12.98
N THR A 9 14.82 -10.63 12.43
CA THR A 9 13.86 -9.59 12.03
C THR A 9 12.95 -9.17 13.19
N ALA A 10 13.30 -9.53 14.42
CA ALA A 10 12.68 -8.91 15.58
C ALA A 10 13.16 -7.45 15.64
N GLY A 11 12.35 -6.52 15.13
CA GLY A 11 12.56 -5.10 15.33
C GLY A 11 12.75 -4.85 16.84
N THR A 12 13.97 -4.57 17.23
CA THR A 12 14.32 -4.25 18.62
C THR A 12 13.49 -3.04 19.03
N ALA A 13 12.49 -3.28 19.91
CA ALA A 13 11.85 -2.20 20.63
C ALA A 13 12.93 -1.66 21.59
N GLU A 14 13.52 -0.51 21.26
CA GLU A 14 14.35 0.21 22.21
C GLU A 14 13.46 0.70 23.36
N THR A 15 13.64 0.11 24.52
CA THR A 15 12.99 0.58 25.74
C THR A 15 13.67 1.90 26.14
N VAL A 16 13.01 3.00 25.84
CA VAL A 16 13.45 4.33 26.26
C VAL A 16 13.21 4.46 27.77
N GLY A 17 14.23 4.88 28.53
CA GLY A 17 14.11 5.08 29.96
C GLY A 17 12.98 6.06 30.33
N THR A 18 12.43 5.98 31.53
CA THR A 18 11.20 6.67 31.98
C THR A 18 11.19 8.20 31.76
N ALA A 19 12.34 8.88 31.82
CA ALA A 19 12.43 10.33 31.54
C ALA A 19 12.28 10.66 30.05
N ALA A 20 12.77 9.77 29.15
CA ALA A 20 12.63 9.92 27.72
C ALA A 20 11.21 9.53 27.23
N ALA A 21 10.54 8.60 27.92
CA ALA A 21 9.15 8.22 27.65
C ALA A 21 8.18 9.39 27.90
N SER A 22 8.39 10.16 28.98
CA SER A 22 7.56 11.34 29.28
C SER A 22 7.73 12.48 28.27
N ASP A 23 8.93 12.61 27.67
CA ASP A 23 9.20 13.60 26.63
C ASP A 23 8.57 13.19 25.29
N ILE A 24 8.64 11.91 24.95
CA ILE A 24 7.98 11.35 23.76
C ILE A 24 6.47 11.49 23.88
N THR A 25 5.89 11.16 25.04
CA THR A 25 4.45 11.31 25.27
C THR A 25 4.00 12.77 25.09
N ARG A 26 4.76 13.74 25.58
CA ARG A 26 4.48 15.17 25.40
C ARG A 26 4.58 15.62 23.94
N GLN A 27 5.56 15.11 23.20
CA GLN A 27 5.69 15.38 21.76
C GLN A 27 4.52 14.75 20.96
N VAL A 28 4.10 13.55 21.33
CA VAL A 28 2.94 12.87 20.73
C VAL A 28 1.66 13.64 20.97
N ASP A 29 1.40 14.08 22.19
CA ASP A 29 0.21 14.86 22.54
C ASP A 29 0.17 16.20 21.76
N ALA A 30 1.32 16.87 21.63
CA ALA A 30 1.44 18.12 20.86
C ALA A 30 1.26 17.93 19.33
N LEU A 31 1.59 16.75 18.80
CA LEU A 31 1.38 16.42 17.38
C LEU A 31 -0.05 15.95 17.11
N LEU A 32 -0.66 15.22 18.03
CA LEU A 32 -2.05 14.80 17.94
C LEU A 32 -3.04 15.98 17.96
N ASP A 33 -2.70 17.04 18.71
CA ASP A 33 -3.50 18.27 18.77
C ASP A 33 -3.53 19.04 17.44
N ARG A 34 -2.60 18.73 16.51
CA ARG A 34 -2.49 19.37 15.18
C ARG A 34 -3.05 18.55 14.02
N SER A 35 -3.34 17.27 14.22
CA SER A 35 -3.77 16.36 13.17
C SER A 35 -5.24 16.00 13.33
N THR A 36 -6.10 16.61 12.52
CA THR A 36 -7.52 16.26 12.44
C THR A 36 -7.84 15.21 11.37
N ASP A 37 -6.87 14.87 10.51
CA ASP A 37 -7.09 14.00 9.37
C ASP A 37 -6.46 12.62 9.59
N GLY A 38 -7.27 11.67 9.99
CA GLY A 38 -6.85 10.28 10.10
C GLY A 38 -8.05 9.38 10.32
N ILE A 39 -8.07 8.25 9.65
CA ILE A 39 -9.06 7.20 9.87
C ILE A 39 -8.89 6.70 11.30
N VAL A 40 -9.91 6.93 12.13
CA VAL A 40 -9.97 6.42 13.50
C VAL A 40 -10.70 5.09 13.43
N MET A 41 -9.98 3.99 13.53
CA MET A 41 -10.58 2.65 13.55
C MET A 41 -11.26 2.34 14.89
N ASP A 42 -10.74 2.85 16.01
CA ASP A 42 -11.42 2.87 17.31
C ASP A 42 -11.12 4.21 18.02
N SER A 43 -12.14 4.90 18.46
CA SER A 43 -12.02 6.19 19.19
C SER A 43 -11.31 6.05 20.55
N ARG A 44 -11.12 4.84 21.03
CA ARG A 44 -10.42 4.53 22.29
C ARG A 44 -8.92 4.30 22.08
N ASP A 45 -8.49 4.07 20.85
CA ASP A 45 -7.10 3.82 20.56
C ASP A 45 -6.35 5.14 20.33
N ARG A 46 -5.25 5.32 21.06
CA ARG A 46 -4.32 6.40 20.80
C ARG A 46 -3.69 6.17 19.43
N ARG A 47 -3.60 7.22 18.62
CA ARG A 47 -3.00 7.14 17.30
C ARG A 47 -1.49 6.91 17.39
N ALA A 48 -0.94 6.15 16.45
CA ALA A 48 0.48 6.14 16.19
C ALA A 48 0.93 7.52 15.66
N VAL A 49 2.10 7.98 16.07
CA VAL A 49 2.65 9.28 15.63
C VAL A 49 4.01 9.08 15.00
N VAL A 50 4.17 9.59 13.79
CA VAL A 50 5.46 9.59 13.09
C VAL A 50 6.34 10.68 13.71
N LEU A 51 7.42 10.27 14.39
CA LEU A 51 8.39 11.16 15.02
C LEU A 51 9.44 11.67 14.03
N SER A 52 9.86 10.80 13.11
CA SER A 52 10.77 11.16 12.03
C SER A 52 10.58 10.25 10.82
N ARG A 53 10.93 10.79 9.65
CA ARG A 53 10.85 10.13 8.35
C ARG A 53 12.06 10.51 7.52
N GLN A 54 12.66 9.54 6.86
CA GLN A 54 13.78 9.74 5.95
C GLN A 54 13.65 8.79 4.77
N THR A 55 13.70 9.31 3.54
CA THR A 55 13.86 8.48 2.34
C THR A 55 15.26 7.90 2.33
N VAL A 56 15.38 6.58 2.33
CA VAL A 56 16.66 5.85 2.34
C VAL A 56 16.97 5.17 1.01
N TYR A 57 15.97 5.06 0.16
CA TYR A 57 16.11 4.62 -1.23
C TYR A 57 15.08 5.37 -2.07
N GLN A 58 15.49 5.82 -3.25
CA GLN A 58 14.63 6.41 -4.25
C GLN A 58 14.81 5.66 -5.57
N GLY A 59 13.77 4.98 -6.00
CA GLY A 59 13.74 4.13 -7.18
C GLY A 59 12.87 4.70 -8.30
N ALA A 60 12.80 3.95 -9.39
CA ALA A 60 11.93 4.31 -10.52
C ALA A 60 10.46 3.88 -10.30
N VAL A 61 10.24 2.85 -9.48
CA VAL A 61 8.91 2.25 -9.25
C VAL A 61 8.42 2.54 -7.83
N PHE A 62 9.31 2.48 -6.85
CA PHE A 62 8.97 2.73 -5.45
C PHE A 62 10.14 3.39 -4.71
N ASP A 63 9.82 4.09 -3.64
CA ASP A 63 10.78 4.62 -2.68
C ASP A 63 10.73 3.80 -1.38
N VAL A 64 11.79 3.87 -0.58
CA VAL A 64 11.78 3.31 0.78
C VAL A 64 12.01 4.42 1.78
N GLU A 65 11.08 4.55 2.72
CA GLU A 65 11.22 5.43 3.87
C GLU A 65 11.56 4.65 5.14
N ASP A 66 12.48 5.18 5.91
CA ASP A 66 12.81 4.74 7.27
C ASP A 66 12.16 5.70 8.26
N MET A 67 11.34 5.16 9.16
CA MET A 67 10.49 5.94 10.04
C MET A 67 10.70 5.54 11.50
N ARG A 68 10.69 6.54 12.38
CA ARG A 68 10.50 6.33 13.82
C ARG A 68 9.07 6.70 14.18
N ILE A 69 8.38 5.79 14.85
CA ILE A 69 6.96 5.91 15.14
C ILE A 69 6.76 5.67 16.64
N ALA A 70 6.03 6.58 17.29
CA ALA A 70 5.55 6.36 18.64
C ALA A 70 4.22 5.59 18.58
N LEU A 71 4.19 4.44 19.20
CA LEU A 71 2.98 3.62 19.34
C LEU A 71 2.46 3.70 20.76
N PRO A 72 1.13 3.75 20.96
CA PRO A 72 0.52 3.66 22.28
C PRO A 72 0.90 2.33 22.96
N ALA A 73 1.23 2.39 24.23
CA ALA A 73 1.47 1.24 25.07
C ALA A 73 0.50 1.23 26.26
N GLY A 74 0.47 0.13 27.01
CA GLY A 74 -0.35 0.04 28.20
C GLY A 74 0.03 1.10 29.26
N GLY A 75 -0.95 1.53 30.06
CA GLY A 75 -0.72 2.50 31.13
C GLY A 75 -0.63 3.97 30.71
N GLY A 76 -0.83 4.28 29.44
CA GLY A 76 -0.76 5.64 28.91
C GLY A 76 0.63 6.05 28.41
N ASP A 77 1.58 5.13 28.41
CA ASP A 77 2.92 5.33 27.86
C ASP A 77 2.95 5.14 26.33
N CYS A 78 4.06 5.55 25.71
CA CYS A 78 4.36 5.29 24.31
C CYS A 78 5.67 4.52 24.18
N VAL A 79 5.74 3.64 23.19
CA VAL A 79 6.98 2.99 22.78
C VAL A 79 7.39 3.47 21.39
N THR A 80 8.67 3.73 21.20
CA THR A 80 9.21 4.10 19.89
C THR A 80 9.65 2.85 19.15
N VAL A 81 9.15 2.69 17.92
CA VAL A 81 9.55 1.63 17.02
C VAL A 81 10.12 2.21 15.74
N ARG A 82 11.06 1.49 15.11
CA ARG A 82 11.55 1.78 13.76
C ARG A 82 10.78 0.92 12.77
N ARG A 83 10.32 1.53 11.68
CA ARG A 83 9.66 0.83 10.56
C ARG A 83 10.20 1.36 9.25
N GLN A 84 10.17 0.48 8.26
CA GLN A 84 10.44 0.86 6.88
C GLN A 84 9.19 0.59 6.05
N VAL A 85 8.90 1.47 5.11
CA VAL A 85 7.76 1.38 4.22
C VAL A 85 8.18 1.62 2.79
N CYS A 86 7.70 0.78 1.87
CA CYS A 86 7.75 1.03 0.44
C CYS A 86 6.64 2.02 0.09
N ARG A 87 7.01 3.16 -0.48
CA ARG A 87 6.07 4.12 -1.06
C ARG A 87 5.87 3.79 -2.51
N HIS A 88 4.63 3.54 -2.88
CA HIS A 88 4.27 3.05 -4.20
C HIS A 88 3.04 3.80 -4.71
N ALA A 89 2.96 4.03 -6.02
CA ALA A 89 1.75 4.55 -6.62
C ALA A 89 0.59 3.57 -6.42
N PRO A 90 -0.65 4.05 -6.32
CA PRO A 90 -1.81 3.17 -6.37
C PRO A 90 -1.88 2.47 -7.73
N CYS A 91 -2.58 1.34 -7.79
CA CYS A 91 -2.80 0.61 -9.02
C CYS A 91 -4.27 0.28 -9.23
N VAL A 92 -4.60 -0.09 -10.46
CA VAL A 92 -5.88 -0.70 -10.85
C VAL A 92 -5.67 -2.17 -11.13
N VAL A 93 -6.65 -3.00 -10.79
CA VAL A 93 -6.68 -4.45 -11.07
C VAL A 93 -8.04 -4.79 -11.67
N MET A 94 -8.05 -5.38 -12.86
CA MET A 94 -9.27 -5.53 -13.65
C MET A 94 -9.60 -7.00 -13.92
N LEU A 95 -10.73 -7.48 -13.47
CA LEU A 95 -11.33 -8.71 -13.96
C LEU A 95 -12.19 -8.37 -15.19
N VAL A 96 -11.67 -8.59 -16.38
CA VAL A 96 -12.38 -8.30 -17.63
C VAL A 96 -13.19 -9.52 -18.06
N HIS A 97 -14.49 -9.34 -18.25
CA HIS A 97 -15.45 -10.38 -18.62
C HIS A 97 -16.10 -10.06 -19.98
N ASP A 98 -15.82 -10.89 -20.96
CA ASP A 98 -16.57 -10.89 -22.24
C ASP A 98 -17.88 -11.67 -22.02
N GLU A 99 -18.96 -10.96 -21.71
CA GLU A 99 -20.27 -11.57 -21.45
C GLU A 99 -20.82 -12.35 -22.65
N ALA A 100 -20.54 -11.90 -23.86
CA ALA A 100 -21.07 -12.56 -25.07
C ALA A 100 -20.49 -13.97 -25.27
N ARG A 101 -19.26 -14.20 -24.80
CA ARG A 101 -18.56 -15.48 -24.90
C ARG A 101 -18.38 -16.21 -23.58
N ASP A 102 -18.73 -15.54 -22.48
CA ASP A 102 -18.49 -16.00 -21.11
C ASP A 102 -17.00 -16.35 -20.88
N LEU A 103 -16.13 -15.41 -21.23
CA LEU A 103 -14.68 -15.55 -21.12
C LEU A 103 -14.09 -14.46 -20.23
N TYR A 104 -13.06 -14.82 -19.49
CA TYR A 104 -12.28 -13.89 -18.68
C TYR A 104 -10.91 -13.66 -19.29
N LEU A 105 -10.45 -12.42 -19.29
CA LEU A 105 -9.12 -12.06 -19.76
C LEU A 105 -8.09 -12.29 -18.65
N LEU A 106 -7.06 -13.04 -18.97
CA LEU A 106 -5.86 -13.19 -18.14
C LEU A 106 -4.64 -12.82 -18.96
N GLU A 107 -3.69 -12.20 -18.33
CA GLU A 107 -2.37 -11.95 -18.91
C GLU A 107 -1.33 -12.91 -18.33
N ARG A 108 -0.21 -13.07 -19.04
CA ARG A 108 0.93 -13.86 -18.60
C ARG A 108 2.17 -12.97 -18.54
N GLU A 109 2.58 -12.62 -17.36
CA GLU A 109 3.65 -11.67 -17.10
C GLU A 109 4.81 -12.30 -16.32
N TYR A 110 6.05 -11.82 -16.55
CA TYR A 110 7.20 -12.17 -15.75
C TYR A 110 7.22 -11.37 -14.45
N ARG A 111 7.17 -12.08 -13.32
CA ARG A 111 7.17 -11.50 -11.97
C ARG A 111 8.57 -11.58 -11.37
N VAL A 112 9.28 -10.44 -11.34
CA VAL A 112 10.68 -10.36 -10.88
C VAL A 112 10.87 -10.87 -9.45
N GLY A 113 9.89 -10.69 -8.56
CA GLY A 113 9.98 -11.13 -7.17
C GLY A 113 9.99 -12.65 -7.00
N SER A 114 9.35 -13.40 -7.90
CA SER A 114 9.31 -14.86 -7.90
C SER A 114 10.27 -15.50 -8.91
N ASP A 115 10.84 -14.71 -9.83
CA ASP A 115 11.64 -15.16 -10.98
C ASP A 115 10.86 -16.15 -11.88
N LEU A 116 9.55 -15.96 -12.02
CA LEU A 116 8.65 -16.84 -12.77
C LEU A 116 7.67 -16.03 -13.63
N PHE A 117 7.18 -16.67 -14.69
CA PHE A 117 5.99 -16.19 -15.38
C PHE A 117 4.74 -16.62 -14.61
N ALA A 118 3.84 -15.68 -14.30
CA ALA A 118 2.56 -15.94 -13.66
C ALA A 118 1.41 -15.50 -14.57
N TYR A 119 0.27 -16.16 -14.41
CA TYR A 119 -1.00 -15.68 -14.94
C TYR A 119 -1.63 -14.77 -13.90
N GLY A 120 -2.10 -13.62 -14.34
CA GLY A 120 -2.72 -12.60 -13.50
C GLY A 120 -3.88 -11.93 -14.20
N LEU A 121 -4.54 -11.06 -13.47
CA LEU A 121 -5.47 -10.09 -14.03
C LEU A 121 -4.66 -8.92 -14.58
N PRO A 122 -5.08 -8.26 -15.68
CA PRO A 122 -4.49 -6.99 -16.09
C PRO A 122 -4.48 -5.99 -14.93
N ALA A 123 -3.35 -5.34 -14.72
CA ALA A 123 -3.15 -4.44 -13.58
C ALA A 123 -2.02 -3.47 -13.85
N GLY A 124 -2.22 -2.19 -13.61
CA GLY A 124 -1.17 -1.21 -13.82
C GLY A 124 -1.24 -0.04 -12.86
N LEU A 125 -0.23 0.81 -12.90
CA LEU A 125 -0.10 1.96 -12.01
C LEU A 125 -1.00 3.10 -12.46
N MET A 126 -1.59 3.78 -11.52
CA MET A 126 -2.32 5.02 -11.79
C MET A 126 -1.34 6.18 -11.89
N ASP A 127 -1.58 7.05 -12.86
CA ASP A 127 -0.91 8.34 -12.95
C ASP A 127 -1.41 9.30 -11.86
N ASP A 128 -0.61 10.32 -11.56
CA ASP A 128 -0.91 11.27 -10.49
C ASP A 128 -2.20 12.06 -10.79
N GLY A 129 -3.22 11.85 -9.98
CA GLY A 129 -4.55 12.46 -10.14
C GLY A 129 -5.42 11.84 -11.23
N GLU A 130 -5.04 10.70 -11.78
CA GLU A 130 -5.83 9.95 -12.75
C GLU A 130 -7.08 9.35 -12.10
N ASP A 131 -8.18 9.34 -12.85
CA ASP A 131 -9.41 8.65 -12.44
C ASP A 131 -9.25 7.13 -12.57
N VAL A 132 -9.83 6.38 -11.62
CA VAL A 132 -9.68 4.93 -11.51
C VAL A 132 -10.15 4.19 -12.77
N GLU A 133 -11.29 4.60 -13.36
CA GLU A 133 -11.82 3.96 -14.57
C GLU A 133 -11.01 4.32 -15.80
N GLN A 134 -10.48 5.54 -15.86
CA GLN A 134 -9.59 5.97 -16.93
C GLN A 134 -8.25 5.21 -16.88
N ALA A 135 -7.68 5.05 -15.69
CA ALA A 135 -6.49 4.23 -15.50
C ALA A 135 -6.72 2.79 -15.97
N ALA A 136 -7.86 2.20 -15.58
CA ALA A 136 -8.21 0.83 -15.97
C ALA A 136 -8.32 0.67 -17.49
N LEU A 137 -8.97 1.60 -18.19
CA LEU A 137 -9.07 1.55 -19.65
C LEU A 137 -7.72 1.75 -20.36
N ARG A 138 -6.89 2.65 -19.86
CA ARG A 138 -5.56 2.90 -20.39
C ARG A 138 -4.67 1.66 -20.22
N GLU A 139 -4.55 1.13 -19.01
CA GLU A 139 -3.73 -0.04 -18.72
C GLU A 139 -4.21 -1.28 -19.50
N LEU A 140 -5.52 -1.51 -19.57
CA LEU A 140 -6.08 -2.61 -20.37
C LEU A 140 -5.65 -2.51 -21.84
N ALA A 141 -5.72 -1.32 -22.42
CA ALA A 141 -5.32 -1.11 -23.81
C ALA A 141 -3.81 -1.26 -24.00
N GLU A 142 -2.99 -0.76 -23.09
CA GLU A 142 -1.53 -0.80 -23.15
C GLU A 142 -0.98 -2.22 -23.01
N GLU A 143 -1.47 -2.98 -22.03
CA GLU A 143 -0.96 -4.32 -21.73
C GLU A 143 -1.52 -5.41 -22.65
N THR A 144 -2.79 -5.30 -23.02
CA THR A 144 -3.49 -6.40 -23.72
C THR A 144 -3.94 -6.04 -25.15
N GLY A 145 -3.94 -4.77 -25.51
CA GLY A 145 -4.52 -4.27 -26.75
C GLY A 145 -6.05 -4.34 -26.82
N VAL A 146 -6.71 -4.72 -25.73
CA VAL A 146 -8.17 -4.77 -25.65
C VAL A 146 -8.70 -3.36 -25.45
N VAL A 147 -9.66 -2.96 -26.27
CA VAL A 147 -10.36 -1.69 -26.16
C VAL A 147 -11.86 -1.92 -26.25
N PRO A 148 -12.66 -1.12 -25.52
CA PRO A 148 -14.11 -1.19 -25.62
C PRO A 148 -14.60 -0.95 -27.03
N VAL A 149 -15.64 -1.68 -27.46
CA VAL A 149 -16.30 -1.50 -28.75
C VAL A 149 -17.78 -1.25 -28.54
N GLY A 150 -18.34 -0.29 -29.27
CA GLY A 150 -19.76 0.05 -29.22
C GLY A 150 -20.05 1.36 -28.50
N GLU A 151 -21.33 1.78 -28.56
CA GLU A 151 -21.80 3.04 -27.98
C GLU A 151 -22.23 2.88 -26.50
N ASP A 152 -22.41 1.65 -26.04
CA ASP A 152 -22.96 1.35 -24.71
C ASP A 152 -21.89 1.45 -23.59
N GLY A 153 -20.61 1.60 -23.98
CA GLY A 153 -19.52 1.79 -23.04
C GLY A 153 -19.15 0.49 -22.29
N VAL A 154 -18.32 0.66 -21.26
CA VAL A 154 -17.92 -0.40 -20.32
C VAL A 154 -18.71 -0.22 -19.04
N ILE A 155 -19.21 -1.32 -18.49
CA ILE A 155 -19.80 -1.34 -17.17
C ILE A 155 -18.69 -1.67 -16.17
N PHE A 156 -18.53 -0.84 -15.15
CA PHE A 156 -17.57 -1.02 -14.06
C PHE A 156 -18.30 -1.40 -12.78
N ASP A 157 -17.99 -2.57 -12.26
CA ASP A 157 -18.39 -2.99 -10.93
C ASP A 157 -17.20 -2.86 -9.98
N HIS A 158 -17.21 -1.80 -9.16
CA HIS A 158 -16.14 -1.55 -8.19
C HIS A 158 -16.22 -2.52 -7.01
N VAL A 159 -15.19 -3.35 -6.84
CA VAL A 159 -15.05 -4.25 -5.68
C VAL A 159 -14.56 -3.47 -4.47
N GLY A 160 -13.63 -2.55 -4.66
CA GLY A 160 -13.08 -1.70 -3.63
C GLY A 160 -11.58 -1.45 -3.77
N ALA A 161 -11.04 -0.68 -2.82
CA ALA A 161 -9.63 -0.36 -2.73
C ALA A 161 -9.01 -1.06 -1.52
N PHE A 162 -7.93 -1.81 -1.73
CA PHE A 162 -7.29 -2.64 -0.71
C PHE A 162 -5.78 -2.47 -0.74
N TYR A 163 -5.17 -2.43 0.44
CA TYR A 163 -3.71 -2.48 0.51
C TYR A 163 -3.21 -3.88 0.15
N SER A 164 -2.24 -3.95 -0.77
CA SER A 164 -1.61 -5.22 -1.16
C SER A 164 -0.79 -5.83 -0.01
N SER A 165 -0.17 -4.98 0.81
CA SER A 165 0.66 -5.39 1.95
C SER A 165 0.87 -4.23 2.93
N GLU A 166 -0.16 -3.85 3.70
CA GLU A 166 -0.17 -2.69 4.59
C GLU A 166 0.92 -2.74 5.68
N GLY A 167 1.49 -3.90 5.94
CA GLY A 167 2.58 -4.06 6.88
C GLY A 167 3.93 -3.51 6.39
N MET A 168 4.08 -3.30 5.07
CA MET A 168 5.35 -2.85 4.49
C MET A 168 5.21 -1.92 3.26
N SER A 169 4.02 -1.78 2.68
CA SER A 169 3.78 -0.95 1.49
C SER A 169 2.50 -0.14 1.68
N ASP A 170 2.44 1.02 1.07
CA ASP A 170 1.23 1.82 0.94
C ASP A 170 0.58 1.69 -0.44
N GLU A 171 0.99 0.69 -1.23
CA GLU A 171 0.33 0.37 -2.49
C GLU A 171 -1.15 0.05 -2.27
N LEU A 172 -2.01 0.83 -2.90
CA LEU A 172 -3.45 0.69 -2.85
C LEU A 172 -3.94 0.13 -4.19
N ALA A 173 -4.47 -1.10 -4.18
CA ALA A 173 -5.04 -1.74 -5.35
C ALA A 173 -6.54 -1.44 -5.44
N ASN A 174 -6.95 -0.75 -6.52
CA ASN A 174 -8.34 -0.51 -6.86
C ASN A 174 -8.83 -1.66 -7.74
N ILE A 175 -9.67 -2.53 -7.18
CA ILE A 175 -10.13 -3.75 -7.83
C ILE A 175 -11.52 -3.53 -8.41
N MET A 176 -11.70 -3.94 -9.67
CA MET A 176 -12.97 -3.83 -10.38
C MET A 176 -13.22 -5.00 -11.33
N VAL A 177 -14.50 -5.21 -11.65
CA VAL A 177 -14.92 -6.05 -12.78
C VAL A 177 -15.32 -5.12 -13.92
N MET A 178 -14.91 -5.46 -15.13
CA MET A 178 -15.26 -4.76 -16.38
C MET A 178 -16.05 -5.69 -17.29
N HIS A 179 -17.24 -5.24 -17.70
CA HIS A 179 -18.14 -5.97 -18.61
C HIS A 179 -18.28 -5.27 -19.94
#